data_5b6f99bfbdfc78048ab3251ab84ad9b7
#
_entry.id   5b6f99bfbdfc78048ab3251ab84ad9b7
#
_cell.length_a   1.000
_cell.length_b   1.000
_cell.length_c   1.000
_cell.angle_alpha   90.00
_cell.angle_beta   90.00
_cell.angle_gamma   90.00
#
_symmetry.space_group_name_H-M   'P 1'
#
loop_
_entity.id
_entity.type
_entity.pdbx_description
1 polymer ?
#
loop_
_entity_poly.entity_id
_entity_poly.type
_entity_poly.pdbx_seq_one_letter_code
_entity_poly.pdbx_strand_id
1 'polypeptide(L)'
;DEAWGLEVGLILDGLYAGTADCVGLIKGVPSIIDFKTAKRIKRREWIEDYFLQGCAYANAHNVMFSTNIKQVVILMIDRDLIFKEFTVNGHEFDFFTNKWKQKIIQFNRNV
;
A
#
# COMPACT_ATOMS: atom_id res chain seq x y z
N ASP A 1 4.41 16.79 -4.99
CA ASP A 1 3.86 16.44 -3.71
C ASP A 1 4.96 16.18 -2.69
N GLU A 2 4.58 16.10 -1.42
CA GLU A 2 5.54 16.00 -0.32
C GLU A 2 5.78 14.55 0.08
N ALA A 3 7.04 14.15 0.21
CA ALA A 3 7.41 12.85 0.74
C ALA A 3 7.76 12.97 2.23
N TRP A 4 7.13 12.13 3.07
CA TRP A 4 7.37 12.12 4.52
C TRP A 4 8.43 11.10 4.92
N GLY A 5 8.61 10.05 4.12
CA GLY A 5 9.61 9.04 4.38
C GLY A 5 9.74 8.10 3.20
N LEU A 6 10.97 7.64 2.98
CA LEU A 6 11.30 6.66 1.95
C LEU A 6 11.68 5.37 2.64
N GLU A 7 11.11 4.25 2.17
CA GLU A 7 11.40 2.90 2.68
C GLU A 7 11.24 2.81 4.20
N VAL A 8 10.13 3.34 4.70
CA VAL A 8 9.83 3.33 6.14
C VAL A 8 9.58 1.91 6.62
N GLY A 9 10.30 1.49 7.67
CA GLY A 9 10.05 0.21 8.32
C GLY A 9 8.77 0.28 9.15
N LEU A 10 7.85 -0.67 8.93
CA LEU A 10 6.54 -0.68 9.57
C LEU A 10 6.33 -1.96 10.36
N ILE A 11 5.98 -1.82 11.64
CA ILE A 11 5.65 -2.94 12.54
C ILE A 11 4.36 -2.59 13.27
N LEU A 12 3.42 -3.54 13.34
CA LEU A 12 2.16 -3.35 14.04
C LEU A 12 1.92 -4.52 14.99
N ASP A 13 2.12 -4.27 16.30
CA ASP A 13 1.82 -5.22 17.40
C ASP A 13 2.32 -6.65 17.16
N GLY A 14 3.45 -6.79 16.45
CA GLY A 14 4.02 -8.10 16.14
C GLY A 14 3.24 -8.89 15.09
N LEU A 15 2.17 -8.33 14.51
CA LEU A 15 1.35 -9.03 13.52
C LEU A 15 2.04 -9.12 12.16
N TYR A 16 2.76 -8.08 11.77
CA TYR A 16 3.51 -8.06 10.53
C TYR A 16 4.59 -6.97 10.56
N ALA A 17 5.54 -7.09 9.67
CA ALA A 17 6.57 -6.08 9.44
C ALA A 17 6.80 -5.94 7.94
N GLY A 18 7.19 -4.75 7.51
CA GLY A 18 7.46 -4.49 6.11
C GLY A 18 8.00 -3.08 5.89
N THR A 19 8.23 -2.75 4.63
CA THR A 19 8.66 -1.41 4.22
C THR A 19 7.75 -0.89 3.11
N ALA A 20 7.47 0.41 3.15
CA ALA A 20 6.83 1.11 2.04
C ALA A 20 7.91 1.89 1.29
N ASP A 21 7.81 1.99 -0.04
CA ASP A 21 8.77 2.74 -0.84
C ASP A 21 8.75 4.21 -0.47
N CYS A 22 7.56 4.76 -0.27
CA CYS A 22 7.40 6.17 0.06
C CYS A 22 6.10 6.41 0.83
N VAL A 23 6.16 7.32 1.78
CA VAL A 23 4.97 7.86 2.44
C VAL A 23 4.96 9.35 2.20
N GLY A 24 3.85 9.87 1.68
CA GLY A 24 3.82 11.29 1.36
C GLY A 24 2.44 11.81 1.03
N LEU A 25 2.39 12.98 0.42
CA LEU A 25 1.16 13.62 -0.03
C LEU A 25 1.06 13.54 -1.55
N ILE A 26 -0.06 12.99 -2.04
CA ILE A 26 -0.43 13.02 -3.45
C ILE A 26 -1.65 13.93 -3.57
N LYS A 27 -1.47 15.06 -4.24
CA LYS A 27 -2.52 16.10 -4.37
C LYS A 27 -3.11 16.49 -3.00
N GLY A 28 -2.22 16.59 -2.00
CA GLY A 28 -2.62 16.95 -0.65
C GLY A 28 -3.19 15.81 0.19
N VAL A 29 -3.27 14.59 -0.34
CA VAL A 29 -3.82 13.43 0.37
C VAL A 29 -2.69 12.52 0.87
N PRO A 30 -2.64 12.23 2.19
CA PRO A 30 -1.65 11.31 2.73
C PRO A 30 -1.77 9.93 2.08
N SER A 31 -0.65 9.40 1.59
CA SER A 31 -0.65 8.20 0.76
C SER A 31 0.55 7.31 1.03
N ILE A 32 0.35 6.01 0.85
CA ILE A 32 1.44 5.05 0.63
C ILE A 32 1.69 5.03 -0.87
N ILE A 33 2.94 5.20 -1.27
CA ILE A 33 3.33 5.22 -2.68
C ILE A 33 4.32 4.09 -2.89
N ASP A 34 4.05 3.24 -3.87
CA ASP A 34 4.88 2.09 -4.19
C ASP A 34 5.25 2.13 -5.67
N PHE A 35 6.54 2.00 -5.97
CA PHE A 35 7.07 2.02 -7.33
C PHE A 35 7.30 0.59 -7.80
N LYS A 36 6.70 0.23 -8.94
CA LYS A 36 6.82 -1.10 -9.52
C LYS A 36 7.31 -1.02 -10.95
N THR A 37 8.22 -1.94 -11.30
CA THR A 37 8.64 -2.12 -12.69
C THR A 37 8.02 -3.41 -13.21
N ALA A 38 7.71 -3.45 -14.51
CA ALA A 38 7.13 -4.62 -15.14
C ALA A 38 7.58 -4.70 -16.60
N LYS A 39 7.51 -5.88 -17.20
CA LYS A 39 7.75 -6.03 -18.63
C LYS A 39 6.69 -5.29 -19.44
N ARG A 40 5.46 -5.37 -18.99
CA ARG A 40 4.30 -4.65 -19.54
C ARG A 40 3.43 -4.18 -18.39
N ILE A 41 2.69 -3.08 -18.61
CA ILE A 41 1.71 -2.61 -17.64
C ILE A 41 0.64 -3.67 -17.44
N LYS A 42 0.41 -4.04 -16.20
CA LYS A 42 -0.58 -5.06 -15.83
C LYS A 42 -1.95 -4.43 -15.66
N ARG A 43 -3.00 -5.25 -15.78
CA ARG A 43 -4.36 -4.82 -15.46
C ARG A 43 -4.51 -4.65 -13.96
N ARG A 44 -5.43 -3.76 -13.56
CA ARG A 44 -5.71 -3.49 -12.15
C ARG A 44 -6.05 -4.76 -11.38
N GLU A 45 -6.83 -5.66 -11.97
CA GLU A 45 -7.25 -6.91 -11.32
C GLU A 45 -6.09 -7.85 -11.01
N TRP A 46 -4.97 -7.71 -11.73
CA TRP A 46 -3.81 -8.58 -11.57
C TRP A 46 -2.81 -8.08 -10.52
N ILE A 47 -3.04 -6.89 -9.97
CA ILE A 47 -2.15 -6.30 -8.99
C ILE A 47 -2.82 -6.05 -7.64
N GLU A 48 -3.90 -6.77 -7.37
CA GLU A 48 -4.62 -6.64 -6.10
C GLU A 48 -3.73 -6.91 -4.89
N ASP A 49 -2.75 -7.81 -5.01
CA ASP A 49 -1.81 -8.08 -3.92
C ASP A 49 -0.97 -6.84 -3.57
N TYR A 50 -0.65 -6.00 -4.55
CA TYR A 50 0.04 -4.74 -4.28
C TYR A 50 -0.85 -3.80 -3.47
N PHE A 51 -2.15 -3.77 -3.77
CA PHE A 51 -3.10 -2.95 -3.02
C PHE A 51 -3.28 -3.46 -1.60
N LEU A 52 -3.36 -4.79 -1.42
CA LEU A 52 -3.43 -5.40 -0.08
C LEU A 52 -2.21 -5.03 0.75
N GLN A 53 -1.02 -5.15 0.17
CA GLN A 53 0.22 -4.81 0.83
C GLN A 53 0.28 -3.32 1.17
N GLY A 54 -0.13 -2.46 0.25
CA GLY A 54 -0.16 -1.01 0.47
C GLY A 54 -1.12 -0.62 1.58
N CYS A 55 -2.31 -1.22 1.64
CA CYS A 55 -3.27 -0.97 2.71
C CYS A 55 -2.74 -1.46 4.06
N ALA A 56 -2.04 -2.59 4.10
CA ALA A 56 -1.39 -3.08 5.31
C ALA A 56 -0.35 -2.08 5.82
N TYR A 57 0.47 -1.56 4.92
CA TYR A 57 1.47 -0.54 5.29
C TYR A 57 0.82 0.74 5.78
N ALA A 58 -0.25 1.20 5.14
CA ALA A 58 -0.97 2.40 5.56
C ALA A 58 -1.51 2.24 6.98
N ASN A 59 -2.14 1.10 7.27
CA ASN A 59 -2.68 0.82 8.59
C ASN A 59 -1.58 0.76 9.67
N ALA A 60 -0.44 0.12 9.36
CA ALA A 60 0.69 0.06 10.27
C ALA A 60 1.26 1.46 10.56
N HIS A 61 1.44 2.27 9.51
CA HIS A 61 1.95 3.63 9.65
C HIS A 61 1.01 4.47 10.51
N ASN A 62 -0.30 4.33 10.30
CA ASN A 62 -1.30 5.08 11.07
C ASN A 62 -1.20 4.77 12.57
N VAL A 63 -0.96 3.52 12.93
CA VAL A 63 -0.80 3.12 14.33
C VAL A 63 0.53 3.60 14.89
N MET A 64 1.63 3.39 14.17
CA MET A 64 2.97 3.74 14.65
C MET A 64 3.20 5.24 14.81
N PHE A 65 2.63 6.03 13.93
CA PHE A 65 2.92 7.47 13.84
C PHE A 65 1.70 8.36 14.03
N SER A 66 0.57 7.79 14.43
CA SER A 66 -0.69 8.52 14.63
C SER A 66 -1.12 9.31 13.40
N THR A 67 -0.92 8.72 12.22
CA THR A 67 -1.33 9.31 10.95
C THR A 67 -2.70 8.79 10.52
N ASN A 68 -3.23 9.32 9.43
CA ASN A 68 -4.53 8.92 8.89
C ASN A 68 -4.43 8.69 7.38
N ILE A 69 -3.58 7.73 7.00
CA ILE A 69 -3.38 7.39 5.59
C ILE A 69 -4.48 6.43 5.15
N LYS A 70 -5.22 6.82 4.10
CA LYS A 70 -6.31 6.02 3.53
C LYS A 70 -6.24 5.98 2.00
N GLN A 71 -5.05 6.16 1.46
CA GLN A 71 -4.82 6.09 0.02
C GLN A 71 -3.53 5.35 -0.28
N VAL A 72 -3.60 4.48 -1.29
CA VAL A 72 -2.44 3.75 -1.81
C VAL A 72 -2.32 4.07 -3.28
N VAL A 73 -1.12 4.41 -3.70
CA VAL A 73 -0.81 4.72 -5.10
C VAL A 73 0.30 3.77 -5.55
N ILE A 74 0.02 3.00 -6.59
CA ILE A 74 1.01 2.14 -7.26
C ILE A 74 1.43 2.83 -8.54
N LEU A 75 2.70 3.19 -8.64
CA LEU A 75 3.26 3.79 -9.83
C LEU A 75 4.04 2.72 -10.58
N MET A 76 3.54 2.32 -11.75
CA MET A 76 4.12 1.24 -12.54
C MET A 76 4.73 1.80 -13.82
N ILE A 77 5.94 1.32 -14.15
CA ILE A 77 6.61 1.65 -15.40
C ILE A 77 7.04 0.36 -16.10
N ASP A 78 6.83 0.28 -17.41
CA ASP A 78 7.26 -0.87 -18.20
C ASP A 78 8.55 -0.61 -18.97
N ARG A 79 8.98 -1.59 -19.78
CA ARG A 79 10.22 -1.51 -20.60
C ARG A 79 10.21 -0.39 -21.61
N ASP A 80 9.03 -0.03 -22.11
CA ASP A 80 8.86 0.99 -23.14
C ASP A 80 8.69 2.37 -22.52
N LEU A 81 8.96 2.50 -21.21
CA LEU A 81 8.80 3.72 -20.44
C LEU A 81 7.36 4.21 -20.42
N ILE A 82 6.39 3.30 -20.56
CA ILE A 82 4.99 3.59 -20.36
C ILE A 82 4.72 3.59 -18.86
N PHE A 83 4.05 4.63 -18.41
CA PHE A 83 3.84 4.91 -17.00
C PHE A 83 2.35 4.84 -16.69
N LYS A 84 1.99 4.15 -15.60
CA LYS A 84 0.61 4.09 -15.16
C LYS A 84 0.49 4.21 -13.66
N GLU A 85 -0.47 5.02 -13.22
CA GLU A 85 -0.81 5.19 -11.82
C GLU A 85 -2.07 4.41 -11.50
N PHE A 86 -2.03 3.64 -10.42
CA PHE A 86 -3.18 2.95 -9.86
C PHE A 86 -3.41 3.49 -8.46
N THR A 87 -4.62 3.96 -8.20
CA THR A 87 -4.97 4.56 -6.90
C THR A 87 -6.11 3.80 -6.25
N VAL A 88 -5.94 3.50 -4.97
CA VAL A 88 -6.97 2.89 -4.11
C VAL A 88 -7.24 3.84 -2.96
N ASN A 89 -8.49 4.26 -2.81
CA ASN A 89 -8.93 5.10 -1.70
C ASN A 89 -10.41 4.82 -1.39
N GLY A 90 -10.98 5.51 -0.41
CA GLY A 90 -12.39 5.40 -0.05
C GLY A 90 -12.82 3.97 0.21
N HIS A 91 -13.89 3.54 -0.43
CA HIS A 91 -14.45 2.20 -0.23
C HIS A 91 -13.50 1.08 -0.65
N GLU A 92 -12.70 1.30 -1.70
CA GLU A 92 -11.71 0.31 -2.11
C GLU A 92 -10.62 0.11 -1.04
N PHE A 93 -10.17 1.21 -0.45
CA PHE A 93 -9.20 1.13 0.65
C PHE A 93 -9.77 0.31 1.82
N ASP A 94 -11.01 0.58 2.20
CA ASP A 94 -11.67 -0.16 3.29
C ASP A 94 -11.84 -1.63 2.93
N PHE A 95 -12.21 -1.93 1.68
CA PHE A 95 -12.34 -3.30 1.19
C PHE A 95 -11.04 -4.08 1.33
N PHE A 96 -9.93 -3.53 0.84
CA PHE A 96 -8.64 -4.20 0.92
C PHE A 96 -8.11 -4.28 2.35
N THR A 97 -8.36 -3.26 3.17
CA THR A 97 -8.02 -3.30 4.59
C THR A 97 -8.72 -4.47 5.30
N ASN A 98 -10.01 -4.63 5.06
CA ASN A 98 -10.78 -5.73 5.67
C ASN A 98 -10.32 -7.08 5.17
N LYS A 99 -10.03 -7.21 3.88
CA LYS A 99 -9.54 -8.45 3.27
C LYS A 99 -8.19 -8.85 3.88
N TRP A 100 -7.29 -7.90 4.07
CA TRP A 100 -6.01 -8.14 4.72
C TRP A 100 -6.19 -8.57 6.17
N LYS A 101 -7.05 -7.90 6.94
CA LYS A 101 -7.34 -8.27 8.33
C LYS A 101 -7.85 -9.70 8.45
N GLN A 102 -8.71 -10.13 7.54
CA GLN A 102 -9.21 -11.51 7.51
C GLN A 102 -8.09 -12.51 7.25
N LYS A 103 -7.16 -12.19 6.35
CA LYS A 103 -5.99 -13.04 6.10
C LYS A 103 -5.13 -13.21 7.34
N ILE A 104 -4.92 -12.16 8.10
CA ILE A 104 -4.17 -12.21 9.38
C ILE A 104 -4.88 -13.11 10.39
N ILE A 105 -6.19 -12.98 10.52
CA ILE A 105 -6.99 -13.81 11.44
C ILE A 105 -6.87 -15.29 11.05
N GLN A 106 -7.01 -15.61 9.77
CA GLN A 106 -6.88 -16.99 9.28
C GLN A 106 -5.48 -17.54 9.55
N PHE A 107 -4.45 -16.75 9.30
CA PHE A 107 -3.08 -17.16 9.58
C PHE A 107 -2.90 -17.50 11.06
N ASN A 108 -3.38 -16.66 11.96
CA ASN A 108 -3.25 -16.87 13.40
C ASN A 108 -4.02 -18.10 13.88
N ARG A 109 -5.14 -18.45 13.23
CA ARG A 109 -5.91 -19.67 13.56
C ARG A 109 -5.20 -20.95 13.15
N ASN A 110 -4.34 -20.88 12.15
CA ASN A 110 -3.64 -22.04 11.57
C ASN A 110 -2.26 -22.26 12.18
N VAL A 111 -1.86 -21.44 13.11
CA VAL A 111 -0.54 -21.51 13.76
C VAL A 111 -0.60 -22.26 15.10
#